data_7fe455920ecf2c11c1d2f652898a7c30
#
_entry.id   7fe455920ecf2c11c1d2f652898a7c30
#
_cell.length_a   1.000
_cell.length_b   1.000
_cell.length_c   1.000
_cell.angle_alpha   90.00
_cell.angle_beta   90.00
_cell.angle_gamma   90.00
#
_symmetry.space_group_name_H-M   'P 1'
#
loop_
_entity.id
_entity.type
_entity.pdbx_description
1 polymer ?
#
loop_
_entity_poly.entity_id
_entity_poly.type
_entity_poly.pdbx_seq_one_letter_code
_entity_poly.pdbx_strand_id
1 'polypeptide(L)'
;MFVADLHNDLVQRMMIGEDVTQNTSSGHTDIERLKLSSIDLEVMIVWASEKEDNISYFDFASQMYDKLDALNNIEGVTVPRTLNEIKLAKEKNELSLPIGMEGGEALENKIENLEYFINRGLFYFGPTWNHSLDWVSSGYGETHKKNSLKTYGLNEFGIEVIHTCQENNVLIDVSHIGEKSFWDIKENSQKPFIASHSSVLSLIHI
;
A
#
# COMPACT_ATOMS: atom_id res chain seq x y z
N MET A 1 15.40 -6.91 -18.87
CA MET A 1 14.07 -7.30 -18.33
C MET A 1 13.76 -6.31 -17.23
N PHE A 2 12.51 -5.90 -17.00
CA PHE A 2 12.10 -5.11 -15.82
C PHE A 2 11.46 -6.04 -14.79
N VAL A 3 11.98 -6.07 -13.57
CA VAL A 3 11.52 -6.93 -12.48
C VAL A 3 10.91 -6.05 -11.40
N ALA A 4 9.66 -6.29 -11.05
CA ALA A 4 8.94 -5.56 -10.01
C ALA A 4 8.39 -6.52 -8.96
N ASP A 5 8.61 -6.21 -7.70
CA ASP A 5 7.89 -6.77 -6.56
C ASP A 5 6.91 -5.69 -6.05
N LEU A 6 5.67 -6.09 -5.80
CA LEU A 6 4.61 -5.12 -5.56
C LEU A 6 4.26 -4.95 -4.08
N HIS A 7 4.96 -5.63 -3.15
CA HIS A 7 4.59 -5.52 -1.73
C HIS A 7 5.75 -5.86 -0.78
N ASN A 8 6.15 -4.89 0.04
CA ASN A 8 7.19 -5.07 1.05
C ASN A 8 6.94 -4.20 2.29
N ASP A 9 6.84 -4.84 3.46
CA ASP A 9 6.56 -4.20 4.75
C ASP A 9 7.83 -3.69 5.46
N LEU A 10 8.89 -3.38 4.75
CA LEU A 10 10.18 -2.98 5.32
C LEU A 10 10.07 -1.82 6.32
N VAL A 11 9.13 -0.89 6.10
CA VAL A 11 8.93 0.28 6.95
C VAL A 11 8.59 -0.09 8.40
N GLN A 12 7.96 -1.23 8.65
CA GLN A 12 7.65 -1.70 10.01
C GLN A 12 8.93 -1.83 10.85
N ARG A 13 10.00 -2.33 10.24
CA ARG A 13 11.30 -2.45 10.90
C ARG A 13 11.95 -1.09 11.13
N MET A 14 11.75 -0.14 10.21
CA MET A 14 12.21 1.24 10.39
C MET A 14 11.46 1.94 11.53
N MET A 15 10.19 1.63 11.74
CA MET A 15 9.38 2.20 12.84
C MET A 15 9.89 1.78 14.22
N ILE A 16 10.37 0.55 14.36
CA ILE A 16 11.00 0.08 15.62
C ILE A 16 12.49 0.46 15.73
N GLY A 17 13.00 1.31 14.84
CA GLY A 17 14.35 1.87 14.91
C GLY A 17 15.45 1.02 14.29
N GLU A 18 15.11 0.01 13.52
CA GLU A 18 16.12 -0.78 12.80
C GLU A 18 16.68 -0.01 11.60
N ASP A 19 18.01 -0.06 11.43
CA ASP A 19 18.68 0.47 10.25
C ASP A 19 18.61 -0.57 9.12
N VAL A 20 17.65 -0.36 8.20
CA VAL A 20 17.45 -1.21 7.03
C VAL A 20 18.25 -0.78 5.81
N THR A 21 19.10 0.24 5.93
CA THR A 21 19.89 0.75 4.81
C THR A 21 21.08 -0.15 4.48
N GLN A 22 21.49 -0.99 5.44
CA GLN A 22 22.60 -1.92 5.34
C GLN A 22 22.14 -3.36 5.50
N ASN A 23 23.03 -4.32 5.17
CA ASN A 23 22.75 -5.73 5.35
C ASN A 23 22.46 -6.05 6.83
N THR A 24 21.23 -6.43 7.13
CA THR A 24 20.78 -6.74 8.48
C THR A 24 20.79 -8.25 8.73
N SER A 25 21.05 -8.66 9.98
CA SER A 25 20.95 -10.07 10.40
C SER A 25 19.51 -10.49 10.67
N SER A 26 18.57 -9.54 10.77
CA SER A 26 17.14 -9.75 10.98
C SER A 26 16.35 -9.47 9.71
N GLY A 27 15.19 -10.12 9.57
CA GLY A 27 14.31 -9.96 8.42
C GLY A 27 14.88 -10.55 7.11
N HIS A 28 14.07 -10.48 6.07
CA HIS A 28 14.39 -11.09 4.77
C HIS A 28 14.86 -10.07 3.74
N THR A 29 14.61 -8.79 3.96
CA THR A 29 14.86 -7.69 3.02
C THR A 29 15.58 -6.54 3.72
N ASP A 30 16.48 -5.87 3.02
CA ASP A 30 17.08 -4.58 3.33
C ASP A 30 17.51 -3.90 2.01
N ILE A 31 17.85 -2.62 2.09
CA ILE A 31 18.17 -1.81 0.91
C ILE A 31 19.43 -2.33 0.21
N GLU A 32 20.45 -2.79 0.95
CA GLU A 32 21.68 -3.31 0.35
C GLU A 32 21.41 -4.59 -0.45
N ARG A 33 20.66 -5.55 0.12
CA ARG A 33 20.28 -6.78 -0.59
C ARG A 33 19.39 -6.50 -1.80
N LEU A 34 18.45 -5.55 -1.70
CA LEU A 34 17.62 -5.13 -2.83
C LEU A 34 18.47 -4.55 -3.96
N LYS A 35 19.42 -3.66 -3.66
CA LYS A 35 20.36 -3.09 -4.67
C LYS A 35 21.23 -4.14 -5.33
N LEU A 36 21.56 -5.23 -4.64
CA LEU A 36 22.34 -6.35 -5.17
C LEU A 36 21.48 -7.37 -5.93
N SER A 37 20.18 -7.27 -5.84
CA SER A 37 19.25 -8.17 -6.52
C SER A 37 19.01 -7.77 -7.98
N SER A 38 18.17 -8.54 -8.68
CA SER A 38 17.70 -8.19 -10.03
C SER A 38 16.39 -7.40 -10.02
N ILE A 39 15.93 -6.94 -8.86
CA ILE A 39 14.69 -6.16 -8.71
C ILE A 39 14.97 -4.73 -9.14
N ASP A 40 14.15 -4.21 -10.05
CA ASP A 40 14.22 -2.82 -10.52
C ASP A 40 13.26 -1.91 -9.73
N LEU A 41 12.16 -2.49 -9.23
CA LEU A 41 11.14 -1.78 -8.48
C LEU A 41 10.62 -2.65 -7.36
N GLU A 42 10.57 -2.10 -6.15
CA GLU A 42 10.01 -2.72 -4.95
C GLU A 42 9.02 -1.76 -4.30
N VAL A 43 7.75 -2.11 -4.20
CA VAL A 43 6.77 -1.22 -3.57
C VAL A 43 6.86 -1.33 -2.05
N MET A 44 7.18 -0.21 -1.40
CA MET A 44 7.25 -0.10 0.05
C MET A 44 5.89 0.26 0.63
N ILE A 45 5.44 -0.46 1.66
CA ILE A 45 4.08 -0.39 2.15
C ILE A 45 3.96 0.41 3.43
N VAL A 46 3.08 1.42 3.40
CA VAL A 46 2.55 2.08 4.59
C VAL A 46 1.36 1.27 5.08
N TRP A 47 1.48 0.67 6.25
CA TRP A 47 0.46 -0.13 6.89
C TRP A 47 0.26 0.33 8.34
N ALA A 48 -0.85 1.00 8.63
CA ALA A 48 -1.10 1.66 9.90
C ALA A 48 -2.08 0.92 10.81
N SER A 49 -2.58 -0.26 10.41
CA SER A 49 -3.65 -0.99 11.12
C SER A 49 -3.28 -1.40 12.56
N GLU A 50 -1.99 -1.54 12.86
CA GLU A 50 -1.47 -1.84 14.21
C GLU A 50 -0.62 -0.68 14.77
N LYS A 51 -1.18 0.52 14.74
CA LYS A 51 -0.52 1.73 15.29
C LYS A 51 -0.34 1.69 16.82
N GLU A 52 0.54 2.52 17.33
CA GLU A 52 0.66 2.78 18.77
C GLU A 52 -0.61 3.47 19.35
N ASP A 53 -0.93 3.22 20.62
CA ASP A 53 -2.19 3.66 21.24
C ASP A 53 -2.42 5.17 21.25
N ASN A 54 -1.36 5.98 21.32
CA ASN A 54 -1.45 7.43 21.55
C ASN A 54 -1.30 8.28 20.27
N ILE A 55 -1.38 7.69 19.09
CA ILE A 55 -1.24 8.38 17.81
C ILE A 55 -2.46 8.12 16.93
N SER A 56 -2.86 9.07 16.09
CA SER A 56 -3.88 8.84 15.06
C SER A 56 -3.37 7.91 13.97
N TYR A 57 -4.26 7.23 13.24
CA TYR A 57 -3.87 6.41 12.10
C TYR A 57 -3.23 7.25 11.00
N PHE A 58 -3.74 8.46 10.78
CA PHE A 58 -3.19 9.41 9.83
C PHE A 58 -1.76 9.83 10.19
N ASP A 59 -1.52 10.22 11.45
CA ASP A 59 -0.19 10.65 11.88
C ASP A 59 0.82 9.49 11.85
N PHE A 60 0.40 8.27 12.22
CA PHE A 60 1.26 7.10 12.18
C PHE A 60 1.65 6.74 10.73
N ALA A 61 0.67 6.73 9.81
CA ALA A 61 0.93 6.54 8.39
C ALA A 61 1.84 7.65 7.81
N SER A 62 1.66 8.90 8.25
CA SER A 62 2.50 10.02 7.83
C SER A 62 3.96 9.84 8.29
N GLN A 63 4.19 9.34 9.51
CA GLN A 63 5.53 9.03 10.01
C GLN A 63 6.20 7.90 9.22
N MET A 64 5.43 6.85 8.83
CA MET A 64 5.93 5.80 7.94
C MET A 64 6.35 6.38 6.59
N TYR A 65 5.51 7.25 6.03
CA TYR A 65 5.79 7.93 4.78
C TYR A 65 7.09 8.76 4.86
N ASP A 66 7.29 9.49 5.97
CA ASP A 66 8.52 10.30 6.18
C ASP A 66 9.77 9.42 6.23
N LYS A 67 9.69 8.25 6.86
CA LYS A 67 10.80 7.29 6.89
C LYS A 67 11.11 6.73 5.50
N LEU A 68 10.08 6.40 4.71
CA LEU A 68 10.27 5.90 3.34
C LEU A 68 10.80 7.00 2.41
N ASP A 69 10.29 8.23 2.50
CA ASP A 69 10.80 9.38 1.74
C ASP A 69 12.31 9.62 2.03
N ALA A 70 12.76 9.38 3.26
CA ALA A 70 14.17 9.53 3.63
C ALA A 70 15.10 8.54 2.90
N LEU A 71 14.60 7.41 2.40
CA LEU A 71 15.38 6.46 1.61
C LEU A 71 15.88 7.08 0.29
N ASN A 72 15.22 8.13 -0.19
CA ASN A 72 15.66 8.87 -1.38
C ASN A 72 17.05 9.56 -1.20
N ASN A 73 17.56 9.65 0.02
CA ASN A 73 18.90 10.15 0.29
C ASN A 73 20.02 9.09 0.11
N ILE A 74 19.64 7.83 -0.16
CA ILE A 74 20.59 6.74 -0.35
C ILE A 74 21.04 6.72 -1.82
N GLU A 75 22.33 6.71 -2.06
CA GLU A 75 22.90 6.61 -3.39
C GLU A 75 22.39 5.35 -4.12
N GLY A 76 21.91 5.51 -5.36
CA GLY A 76 21.36 4.43 -6.18
C GLY A 76 19.94 3.99 -5.78
N VAL A 77 19.24 4.80 -4.99
CA VAL A 77 17.82 4.59 -4.61
C VAL A 77 17.02 5.82 -5.06
N THR A 78 15.85 5.57 -5.61
CA THR A 78 14.84 6.60 -5.92
C THR A 78 13.51 6.22 -5.28
N VAL A 79 12.91 7.14 -4.52
CA VAL A 79 11.52 7.05 -4.06
C VAL A 79 10.65 7.86 -5.02
N PRO A 80 10.12 7.22 -6.08
CA PRO A 80 9.45 7.95 -7.16
C PRO A 80 8.03 8.35 -6.77
N ARG A 81 7.59 9.51 -7.26
CA ARG A 81 6.22 10.02 -7.12
C ARG A 81 5.45 9.96 -8.43
N THR A 82 6.15 9.68 -9.53
CA THR A 82 5.58 9.65 -10.87
C THR A 82 6.14 8.49 -11.69
N LEU A 83 5.37 8.07 -12.71
CA LEU A 83 5.85 7.06 -13.67
C LEU A 83 7.13 7.50 -14.40
N ASN A 84 7.29 8.81 -14.64
CA ASN A 84 8.50 9.31 -15.30
C ASN A 84 9.74 9.14 -14.41
N GLU A 85 9.62 9.32 -13.11
CA GLU A 85 10.71 9.07 -12.16
C GLU A 85 11.09 7.60 -12.09
N ILE A 86 10.12 6.68 -12.15
CA ILE A 86 10.36 5.23 -12.26
C ILE A 86 11.17 4.91 -13.53
N LYS A 87 10.79 5.50 -14.67
CA LYS A 87 11.52 5.30 -15.93
C LYS A 87 12.94 5.85 -15.86
N LEU A 88 13.12 7.04 -15.30
CA LEU A 88 14.44 7.65 -15.12
C LEU A 88 15.33 6.86 -14.16
N ALA A 89 14.79 6.34 -13.06
CA ALA A 89 15.50 5.47 -12.14
C ALA A 89 16.01 4.21 -12.86
N LYS A 90 15.17 3.59 -13.71
CA LYS A 90 15.59 2.44 -14.53
C LYS A 90 16.71 2.79 -15.50
N GLU A 91 16.66 3.94 -16.17
CA GLU A 91 17.70 4.40 -17.08
C GLU A 91 19.04 4.63 -16.37
N LYS A 92 19.00 5.04 -15.10
CA LYS A 92 20.18 5.25 -14.24
C LYS A 92 20.65 4.00 -13.52
N ASN A 93 19.93 2.86 -13.64
CA ASN A 93 20.12 1.64 -12.86
C ASN A 93 20.00 1.89 -11.33
N GLU A 94 19.07 2.76 -10.93
CA GLU A 94 18.71 2.98 -9.54
C GLU A 94 17.55 2.06 -9.15
N LEU A 95 17.53 1.61 -7.89
CA LEU A 95 16.43 0.87 -7.31
C LEU A 95 15.24 1.82 -7.07
N SER A 96 14.09 1.53 -7.66
CA SER A 96 12.85 2.28 -7.47
C SER A 96 12.06 1.75 -6.28
N LEU A 97 11.73 2.62 -5.32
CA LEU A 97 10.94 2.30 -4.13
C LEU A 97 9.65 3.15 -4.07
N PRO A 98 8.67 2.95 -4.98
CA PRO A 98 7.39 3.65 -4.88
C PRO A 98 6.66 3.24 -3.60
N ILE A 99 5.81 4.13 -3.07
CA ILE A 99 5.10 3.92 -1.81
C ILE A 99 3.65 3.51 -2.10
N GLY A 100 3.25 2.33 -1.61
CA GLY A 100 1.87 1.87 -1.54
C GLY A 100 1.30 2.02 -0.13
N MET A 101 -0.02 1.95 -0.02
CA MET A 101 -0.71 1.92 1.28
C MET A 101 -1.61 0.71 1.36
N GLU A 102 -1.54 -0.03 2.46
CA GLU A 102 -2.39 -1.16 2.79
C GLU A 102 -3.24 -0.85 4.02
N GLY A 103 -4.56 -0.91 3.83
CA GLY A 103 -5.53 -0.53 4.86
C GLY A 103 -5.90 0.96 4.82
N GLY A 104 -7.19 1.22 4.82
CA GLY A 104 -7.75 2.57 4.74
C GLY A 104 -7.94 3.27 6.08
N GLU A 105 -7.40 2.71 7.18
CA GLU A 105 -7.51 3.27 8.53
C GLU A 105 -6.95 4.69 8.59
N ALA A 106 -5.84 4.95 7.86
CA ALA A 106 -5.19 6.25 7.80
C ALA A 106 -6.08 7.36 7.22
N LEU A 107 -7.14 7.01 6.48
CA LEU A 107 -8.10 7.99 5.98
C LEU A 107 -8.97 8.58 7.08
N GLU A 108 -9.24 7.85 8.17
CA GLU A 108 -10.10 8.30 9.27
C GLU A 108 -11.44 8.86 8.78
N ASN A 109 -12.00 8.25 7.73
CA ASN A 109 -13.24 8.66 7.02
C ASN A 109 -13.19 10.11 6.47
N LYS A 110 -12.03 10.59 6.06
CA LYS A 110 -11.81 11.92 5.48
C LYS A 110 -11.11 11.78 4.13
N ILE A 111 -11.69 12.34 3.08
CA ILE A 111 -11.12 12.27 1.74
C ILE A 111 -9.84 13.12 1.65
N GLU A 112 -9.74 14.20 2.43
CA GLU A 112 -8.59 15.08 2.50
C GLU A 112 -7.31 14.33 2.97
N ASN A 113 -7.48 13.30 3.80
CA ASN A 113 -6.37 12.45 4.23
C ASN A 113 -5.85 11.59 3.07
N LEU A 114 -6.73 11.09 2.20
CA LEU A 114 -6.32 10.40 0.98
C LEU A 114 -5.58 11.36 0.04
N GLU A 115 -6.13 12.55 -0.20
CA GLU A 115 -5.51 13.58 -1.05
C GLU A 115 -4.12 13.98 -0.55
N TYR A 116 -3.91 14.03 0.78
CA TYR A 116 -2.60 14.27 1.36
C TYR A 116 -1.57 13.23 0.90
N PHE A 117 -1.89 11.93 0.95
CA PHE A 117 -0.98 10.87 0.52
C PHE A 117 -0.82 10.83 -1.01
N ILE A 118 -1.89 11.10 -1.75
CA ILE A 118 -1.83 11.24 -3.22
C ILE A 118 -0.83 12.34 -3.60
N ASN A 119 -0.90 13.50 -2.97
CA ASN A 119 0.02 14.62 -3.22
C ASN A 119 1.47 14.30 -2.85
N ARG A 120 1.70 13.29 -2.00
CA ARG A 120 3.03 12.76 -1.66
C ARG A 120 3.48 11.65 -2.61
N GLY A 121 2.70 11.29 -3.63
CA GLY A 121 3.07 10.31 -4.65
C GLY A 121 2.67 8.88 -4.31
N LEU A 122 1.50 8.70 -3.66
CA LEU A 122 0.93 7.38 -3.42
C LEU A 122 0.81 6.59 -4.74
N PHE A 123 1.46 5.44 -4.83
CA PHE A 123 1.52 4.63 -6.04
C PHE A 123 0.29 3.75 -6.19
N TYR A 124 -0.08 3.05 -5.11
CA TYR A 124 -1.33 2.32 -5.03
C TYR A 124 -1.97 2.42 -3.64
N PHE A 125 -3.27 2.16 -3.59
CA PHE A 125 -4.08 2.17 -2.39
C PHE A 125 -4.87 0.87 -2.27
N GLY A 126 -4.60 0.09 -1.21
CA GLY A 126 -5.39 -1.06 -0.79
C GLY A 126 -6.42 -0.64 0.28
N PRO A 127 -7.73 -0.69 0.00
CA PRO A 127 -8.76 -0.19 0.91
C PRO A 127 -8.83 -0.91 2.25
N THR A 128 -8.39 -2.17 2.31
CA THR A 128 -8.41 -2.98 3.54
C THR A 128 -7.12 -3.78 3.69
N TRP A 129 -6.77 -4.04 4.95
CA TRP A 129 -6.06 -5.23 5.39
C TRP A 129 -7.08 -6.27 5.87
N ASN A 130 -6.83 -6.98 6.97
CA ASN A 130 -7.77 -7.97 7.52
C ASN A 130 -9.02 -7.34 8.16
N HIS A 131 -8.97 -6.08 8.57
CA HIS A 131 -10.09 -5.39 9.21
C HIS A 131 -10.99 -4.73 8.17
N SER A 132 -12.31 -4.91 8.35
CA SER A 132 -13.30 -4.12 7.64
C SER A 132 -13.43 -2.75 8.29
N LEU A 133 -13.58 -1.72 7.47
CA LEU A 133 -13.81 -0.35 7.91
C LEU A 133 -15.29 0.03 7.82
N ASP A 134 -15.62 1.26 8.21
CA ASP A 134 -17.00 1.75 8.18
C ASP A 134 -17.58 1.86 6.76
N TRP A 135 -16.70 1.83 5.76
CA TRP A 135 -17.03 2.11 4.37
C TRP A 135 -16.62 1.02 3.37
N VAL A 136 -15.92 -0.04 3.84
CA VAL A 136 -15.45 -1.15 3.00
C VAL A 136 -15.35 -2.44 3.80
N SER A 137 -15.72 -3.57 3.22
CA SER A 137 -15.55 -4.88 3.85
C SER A 137 -14.31 -5.61 3.34
N SER A 138 -13.54 -6.20 4.28
CA SER A 138 -12.38 -7.06 4.00
C SER A 138 -12.80 -8.51 3.76
N GLY A 139 -11.93 -9.31 3.15
CA GLY A 139 -12.16 -10.73 2.95
C GLY A 139 -12.34 -11.49 4.27
N TYR A 140 -11.50 -11.19 5.27
CA TYR A 140 -11.65 -11.75 6.60
C TYR A 140 -12.96 -11.31 7.27
N GLY A 141 -13.35 -10.06 7.12
CA GLY A 141 -14.61 -9.53 7.64
C GLY A 141 -15.83 -10.22 7.05
N GLU A 142 -15.88 -10.39 5.73
CA GLU A 142 -17.00 -11.02 5.04
C GLU A 142 -17.15 -12.51 5.37
N THR A 143 -16.02 -13.21 5.57
CA THR A 143 -16.02 -14.65 5.84
C THR A 143 -16.24 -14.98 7.32
N HIS A 144 -15.66 -14.22 8.25
CA HIS A 144 -15.62 -14.56 9.66
C HIS A 144 -16.44 -13.65 10.57
N LYS A 145 -16.72 -12.41 10.14
CA LYS A 145 -17.38 -11.38 10.96
C LYS A 145 -18.56 -10.70 10.27
N LYS A 146 -19.20 -11.37 9.32
CA LYS A 146 -20.27 -10.79 8.49
C LYS A 146 -21.36 -10.07 9.26
N ASN A 147 -21.81 -10.61 10.40
CA ASN A 147 -22.88 -10.03 11.23
C ASN A 147 -22.45 -8.79 12.04
N SER A 148 -21.15 -8.48 12.09
CA SER A 148 -20.59 -7.30 12.79
C SER A 148 -20.06 -6.24 11.84
N LEU A 149 -20.21 -6.43 10.53
CA LEU A 149 -19.81 -5.42 9.55
C LEU A 149 -20.70 -4.19 9.64
N LYS A 150 -20.09 -3.00 9.60
CA LYS A 150 -20.82 -1.74 9.47
C LYS A 150 -21.32 -1.54 8.04
N THR A 151 -20.56 -2.04 7.05
CA THR A 151 -20.98 -2.11 5.65
C THR A 151 -20.64 -3.47 5.06
N TYR A 152 -21.40 -3.94 4.10
CA TYR A 152 -21.12 -5.13 3.30
C TYR A 152 -20.89 -4.71 1.85
N GLY A 153 -19.66 -4.68 1.44
CA GLY A 153 -19.20 -4.03 0.22
C GLY A 153 -18.70 -2.60 0.48
N LEU A 154 -18.79 -1.73 -0.53
CA LEU A 154 -18.51 -0.30 -0.42
C LEU A 154 -19.78 0.49 -0.09
N ASN A 155 -19.64 1.53 0.75
CA ASN A 155 -20.65 2.58 0.87
C ASN A 155 -20.31 3.78 -0.03
N GLU A 156 -21.06 4.88 0.07
CA GLU A 156 -20.84 6.10 -0.74
C GLU A 156 -19.42 6.68 -0.58
N PHE A 157 -18.90 6.73 0.65
CA PHE A 157 -17.53 7.18 0.91
C PHE A 157 -16.50 6.24 0.25
N GLY A 158 -16.72 4.93 0.32
CA GLY A 158 -15.84 3.95 -0.36
C GLY A 158 -15.82 4.15 -1.88
N ILE A 159 -16.94 4.45 -2.49
CA ILE A 159 -17.02 4.78 -3.94
C ILE A 159 -16.27 6.07 -4.23
N GLU A 160 -16.42 7.12 -3.41
CA GLU A 160 -15.67 8.37 -3.52
C GLU A 160 -14.15 8.13 -3.44
N VAL A 161 -13.69 7.31 -2.50
CA VAL A 161 -12.27 6.91 -2.38
C VAL A 161 -11.75 6.28 -3.67
N ILE A 162 -12.50 5.32 -4.26
CA ILE A 162 -12.10 4.67 -5.51
C ILE A 162 -11.99 5.67 -6.66
N HIS A 163 -12.97 6.56 -6.80
CA HIS A 163 -12.96 7.58 -7.85
C HIS A 163 -11.79 8.55 -7.65
N THR A 164 -11.57 9.06 -6.43
CA THR A 164 -10.46 9.97 -6.12
C THR A 164 -9.10 9.36 -6.45
N CYS A 165 -8.87 8.08 -6.09
CA CYS A 165 -7.66 7.37 -6.48
C CYS A 165 -7.50 7.33 -8.01
N GLN A 166 -8.53 6.91 -8.72
CA GLN A 166 -8.44 6.74 -10.17
C GLN A 166 -8.29 8.07 -10.91
N GLU A 167 -8.94 9.13 -10.50
CA GLU A 167 -8.79 10.47 -11.08
C GLU A 167 -7.35 10.97 -10.96
N ASN A 168 -6.67 10.61 -9.86
CA ASN A 168 -5.29 10.99 -9.57
C ASN A 168 -4.24 9.95 -10.01
N ASN A 169 -4.63 8.93 -10.81
CA ASN A 169 -3.77 7.86 -11.30
C ASN A 169 -3.13 6.99 -10.22
N VAL A 170 -3.74 6.90 -9.05
CA VAL A 170 -3.40 5.93 -8.01
C VAL A 170 -4.09 4.60 -8.34
N LEU A 171 -3.33 3.51 -8.37
CA LEU A 171 -3.89 2.17 -8.60
C LEU A 171 -4.68 1.72 -7.37
N ILE A 172 -5.77 1.00 -7.60
CA ILE A 172 -6.48 0.30 -6.51
C ILE A 172 -5.89 -1.10 -6.39
N ASP A 173 -5.50 -1.46 -5.17
CA ASP A 173 -5.08 -2.82 -4.85
C ASP A 173 -6.23 -3.58 -4.19
N VAL A 174 -6.63 -4.70 -4.79
CA VAL A 174 -7.71 -5.55 -4.28
C VAL A 174 -7.23 -6.71 -3.42
N SER A 175 -5.97 -6.72 -3.00
CA SER A 175 -5.49 -7.64 -1.98
C SER A 175 -6.26 -7.41 -0.68
N HIS A 176 -6.54 -8.48 0.09
CA HIS A 176 -7.35 -8.47 1.32
C HIS A 176 -8.82 -8.03 1.19
N ILE A 177 -9.26 -7.57 0.02
CA ILE A 177 -10.61 -7.06 -0.17
C ILE A 177 -11.67 -8.18 -0.04
N GLY A 178 -12.85 -7.86 0.49
CA GLY A 178 -13.98 -8.77 0.49
C GLY A 178 -14.56 -9.01 -0.89
N GLU A 179 -15.21 -10.15 -1.11
CA GLU A 179 -15.80 -10.50 -2.41
C GLU A 179 -16.83 -9.45 -2.86
N LYS A 180 -17.69 -9.02 -1.95
CA LYS A 180 -18.69 -7.98 -2.26
C LYS A 180 -18.02 -6.64 -2.59
N SER A 181 -17.03 -6.23 -1.79
CA SER A 181 -16.27 -5.01 -2.06
C SER A 181 -15.49 -5.09 -3.37
N PHE A 182 -14.96 -6.27 -3.74
CA PHE A 182 -14.31 -6.47 -5.04
C PHE A 182 -15.27 -6.20 -6.20
N TRP A 183 -16.50 -6.73 -6.14
CA TRP A 183 -17.49 -6.50 -7.20
C TRP A 183 -17.92 -5.04 -7.24
N ASP A 184 -18.06 -4.37 -6.09
CA ASP A 184 -18.38 -2.94 -6.03
C ASP A 184 -17.25 -2.10 -6.64
N ILE A 185 -15.97 -2.43 -6.34
CA ILE A 185 -14.82 -1.78 -6.98
C ILE A 185 -14.88 -1.98 -8.49
N LYS A 186 -15.10 -3.21 -8.96
CA LYS A 186 -15.18 -3.52 -10.39
C LYS A 186 -16.27 -2.72 -11.10
N GLU A 187 -17.45 -2.61 -10.48
CA GLU A 187 -18.59 -1.89 -11.06
C GLU A 187 -18.37 -0.36 -11.12
N ASN A 188 -17.63 0.21 -10.15
CA ASN A 188 -17.38 1.63 -10.05
C ASN A 188 -16.03 2.06 -10.65
N SER A 189 -15.16 1.13 -11.05
CA SER A 189 -13.85 1.42 -11.62
C SER A 189 -13.92 1.70 -13.11
N GLN A 190 -13.26 2.79 -13.52
CA GLN A 190 -13.05 3.15 -14.92
C GLN A 190 -11.63 2.81 -15.42
N LYS A 191 -10.71 2.52 -14.51
CA LYS A 191 -9.31 2.18 -14.79
C LYS A 191 -8.98 0.79 -14.23
N PRO A 192 -7.91 0.14 -14.70
CA PRO A 192 -7.45 -1.12 -14.15
C PRO A 192 -7.12 -1.01 -12.66
N PHE A 193 -7.29 -2.11 -11.93
CA PHE A 193 -6.84 -2.31 -10.57
C PHE A 193 -5.88 -3.51 -10.51
N ILE A 194 -5.16 -3.68 -9.42
CA ILE A 194 -4.15 -4.72 -9.23
C ILE A 194 -4.50 -5.60 -8.03
N ALA A 195 -3.84 -6.76 -7.94
CA ALA A 195 -3.73 -7.57 -6.74
C ALA A 195 -2.24 -7.75 -6.47
N SER A 196 -1.70 -6.95 -5.53
CA SER A 196 -0.25 -6.86 -5.28
C SER A 196 0.32 -8.16 -4.72
N HIS A 197 -0.43 -8.86 -3.85
CA HIS A 197 0.01 -10.05 -3.14
C HIS A 197 -1.14 -11.02 -2.84
N SER A 198 -1.96 -11.34 -3.85
CA SER A 198 -3.08 -12.27 -3.71
C SER A 198 -2.79 -13.63 -4.33
N SER A 199 -3.33 -14.68 -3.72
CA SER A 199 -3.35 -16.04 -4.28
C SER A 199 -4.60 -16.27 -5.09
N VAL A 200 -4.59 -17.31 -5.97
CA VAL A 200 -5.82 -17.78 -6.60
C VAL A 200 -6.75 -18.40 -5.56
N LEU A 201 -8.05 -18.15 -5.66
CA LEU A 201 -9.07 -18.58 -4.69
C LEU A 201 -8.99 -20.08 -4.35
N SER A 202 -8.62 -20.91 -5.31
CA SER A 202 -8.46 -22.37 -5.11
C SER A 202 -7.28 -22.75 -4.20
N LEU A 203 -6.34 -21.86 -3.92
CA LEU A 203 -5.20 -22.10 -3.04
C LEU A 203 -5.42 -21.58 -1.61
N ILE A 204 -6.46 -20.79 -1.37
CA ILE A 204 -6.78 -20.25 -0.03
C ILE A 204 -7.39 -21.33 0.88
N HIS A 205 -7.81 -22.45 0.33
CA HIS A 205 -8.47 -23.55 1.04
C HIS A 205 -7.58 -24.80 1.24
N ILE A 206 -6.26 -24.64 1.09
CA ILE A 206 -5.31 -25.73 1.37
C ILE A 206 -4.88 -25.72 2.83
#